data_eca5a93a04675e2d78d52edd0a3ece43
#
_entry.id   eca5a93a04675e2d78d52edd0a3ece43
#
_cell.length_a   1.000
_cell.length_b   1.000
_cell.length_c   1.000
_cell.angle_alpha   90.00
_cell.angle_beta   90.00
_cell.angle_gamma   90.00
#
_symmetry.space_group_name_H-M   'P 1'
#
loop_
_entity.id
_entity.type
_entity.pdbx_description
1 polymer ?
#
loop_
_entity_poly.entity_id
_entity_poly.type
_entity_poly.pdbx_seq_one_letter_code
_entity_poly.pdbx_strand_id
1 'polypeptide(L)'
;MSGSPVTVVTGGSRGIGAATCLRLAADGHDVAVGYVRDAGAAELVAAGVREAGARCVAVQVDTSVEADVDRLFDTVEERLGPVTGLVNNAGVTGPLGRLADADPADLRRVVDVNLLGTLLCSRRAARSMTARRDGVIVNVSSAAATLGSPGDYVHYAATKAAVDALTLGLAKELGPDGVRVNAVAPGIIDTEMHATMGDPGRAERASPTIPLRRPGLAGEVAAAIAWLMSAEASYTTGAVLRVSGGR
;
A
#
# COMPACT_ATOMS: atom_id res chain seq x y z
N MET A 1 29.69 -2.91 0.78
CA MET A 1 28.61 -3.78 1.29
C MET A 1 27.35 -2.93 1.28
N SER A 2 26.40 -3.22 0.39
CA SER A 2 25.10 -2.55 0.42
C SER A 2 24.38 -2.97 1.71
N GLY A 3 24.00 -2.01 2.54
CA GLY A 3 23.18 -2.28 3.72
C GLY A 3 21.83 -2.91 3.33
N SER A 4 21.06 -3.41 4.32
CA SER A 4 19.71 -3.91 4.11
C SER A 4 18.85 -2.84 3.42
N PRO A 5 17.98 -3.21 2.46
CA PRO A 5 17.03 -2.26 1.87
C PRO A 5 16.11 -1.69 2.95
N VAL A 6 15.84 -0.39 2.91
CA VAL A 6 14.93 0.29 3.85
C VAL A 6 13.60 0.55 3.15
N THR A 7 12.52 -0.03 3.65
CA THR A 7 11.18 0.08 3.04
C THR A 7 10.18 0.74 3.97
N VAL A 8 9.52 1.78 3.47
CA VAL A 8 8.37 2.42 4.11
C VAL A 8 7.09 1.72 3.67
N VAL A 9 6.25 1.32 4.63
CA VAL A 9 4.91 0.75 4.38
C VAL A 9 3.87 1.67 5.03
N THR A 10 3.09 2.38 4.23
CA THR A 10 2.00 3.22 4.74
C THR A 10 0.79 2.37 5.10
N GLY A 11 0.09 2.70 6.20
CA GLY A 11 -0.99 1.87 6.72
C GLY A 11 -0.51 0.48 7.14
N GLY A 12 0.70 0.38 7.71
CA GLY A 12 1.40 -0.86 8.03
C GLY A 12 0.94 -1.55 9.32
N SER A 13 -0.01 -0.99 10.09
CA SER A 13 -0.36 -1.51 11.42
C SER A 13 -1.37 -2.68 11.39
N ARG A 14 -2.01 -2.98 10.26
CA ARG A 14 -3.01 -4.06 10.13
C ARG A 14 -3.16 -4.57 8.70
N GLY A 15 -3.92 -5.66 8.53
CA GLY A 15 -4.31 -6.22 7.25
C GLY A 15 -3.13 -6.46 6.29
N ILE A 16 -3.28 -6.06 5.03
CA ILE A 16 -2.26 -6.23 3.99
C ILE A 16 -0.96 -5.52 4.38
N GLY A 17 -1.04 -4.31 4.97
CA GLY A 17 0.15 -3.56 5.37
C GLY A 17 0.98 -4.28 6.43
N ALA A 18 0.36 -4.82 7.48
CA ALA A 18 1.04 -5.58 8.52
C ALA A 18 1.68 -6.85 7.97
N ALA A 19 0.92 -7.62 7.15
CA ALA A 19 1.46 -8.81 6.49
C ALA A 19 2.65 -8.47 5.57
N THR A 20 2.59 -7.32 4.90
CA THR A 20 3.69 -6.83 4.05
C THR A 20 4.93 -6.47 4.89
N CYS A 21 4.76 -5.77 6.02
CA CYS A 21 5.88 -5.44 6.91
C CYS A 21 6.62 -6.70 7.39
N LEU A 22 5.87 -7.69 7.88
CA LEU A 22 6.44 -8.96 8.36
C LEU A 22 7.12 -9.75 7.24
N ARG A 23 6.51 -9.79 6.05
CA ARG A 23 7.09 -10.50 4.90
C ARG A 23 8.38 -9.83 4.43
N LEU A 24 8.41 -8.50 4.30
CA LEU A 24 9.61 -7.77 3.89
C LEU A 24 10.75 -7.92 4.91
N ALA A 25 10.44 -7.95 6.21
CA ALA A 25 11.42 -8.23 7.25
C ALA A 25 12.06 -9.62 7.09
N ALA A 26 11.24 -10.65 6.83
CA ALA A 26 11.71 -12.00 6.56
C ALA A 26 12.58 -12.08 5.28
N ASP A 27 12.34 -11.20 4.31
CA ASP A 27 13.11 -11.08 3.07
C ASP A 27 14.35 -10.15 3.24
N GLY A 28 14.66 -9.69 4.48
CA GLY A 28 15.88 -8.94 4.81
C GLY A 28 15.78 -7.43 4.69
N HIS A 29 14.59 -6.86 4.59
CA HIS A 29 14.37 -5.40 4.60
C HIS A 29 14.30 -4.86 6.03
N ASP A 30 14.91 -3.71 6.29
CA ASP A 30 14.54 -2.84 7.40
C ASP A 30 13.23 -2.12 7.07
N VAL A 31 12.31 -2.04 8.03
CA VAL A 31 10.93 -1.64 7.74
C VAL A 31 10.50 -0.45 8.59
N ALA A 32 9.89 0.54 7.94
CA ALA A 32 9.16 1.61 8.62
C ALA A 32 7.65 1.35 8.53
N VAL A 33 6.99 1.22 9.68
CA VAL A 33 5.56 1.01 9.83
C VAL A 33 4.85 2.36 9.96
N GLY A 34 4.27 2.87 8.87
CA GLY A 34 3.43 4.07 8.91
C GLY A 34 2.02 3.74 9.42
N TYR A 35 1.51 4.48 10.39
CA TYR A 35 0.17 4.28 10.94
C TYR A 35 -0.51 5.60 11.28
N VAL A 36 -1.86 5.63 11.39
CA VAL A 36 -2.61 6.87 11.69
C VAL A 36 -3.03 6.96 13.15
N ARG A 37 -3.67 5.92 13.72
CA ARG A 37 -4.36 6.00 15.01
C ARG A 37 -3.88 4.98 16.05
N ASP A 38 -3.67 3.75 15.65
CA ASP A 38 -3.42 2.63 16.56
C ASP A 38 -1.92 2.38 16.72
N ALA A 39 -1.33 3.08 17.70
CA ALA A 39 0.08 2.94 18.04
C ALA A 39 0.39 1.54 18.60
N GLY A 40 -0.55 0.94 19.35
CA GLY A 40 -0.38 -0.39 19.91
C GLY A 40 -0.30 -1.46 18.82
N ALA A 41 -1.20 -1.41 17.83
CA ALA A 41 -1.14 -2.32 16.68
C ALA A 41 0.13 -2.11 15.85
N ALA A 42 0.58 -0.85 15.66
CA ALA A 42 1.81 -0.57 14.93
C ALA A 42 3.04 -1.11 15.66
N GLU A 43 3.08 -1.01 17.00
CA GLU A 43 4.20 -1.55 17.79
C GLU A 43 4.22 -3.08 17.82
N LEU A 44 3.07 -3.74 17.83
CA LEU A 44 3.00 -5.20 17.67
C LEU A 44 3.60 -5.66 16.34
N VAL A 45 3.30 -4.97 15.24
CA VAL A 45 3.91 -5.25 13.95
C VAL A 45 5.41 -4.97 13.98
N ALA A 46 5.83 -3.84 14.57
CA ALA A 46 7.24 -3.49 14.69
C ALA A 46 8.02 -4.51 15.55
N ALA A 47 7.41 -5.06 16.60
CA ALA A 47 7.99 -6.14 17.38
C ALA A 47 8.21 -7.40 16.53
N GLY A 48 7.19 -7.82 15.76
CA GLY A 48 7.33 -8.96 14.84
C GLY A 48 8.41 -8.76 13.76
N VAL A 49 8.57 -7.53 13.24
CA VAL A 49 9.66 -7.19 12.31
C VAL A 49 11.02 -7.36 12.98
N ARG A 50 11.18 -6.90 14.24
CA ARG A 50 12.44 -7.06 15.01
C ARG A 50 12.73 -8.52 15.36
N GLU A 51 11.70 -9.30 15.68
CA GLU A 51 11.83 -10.76 15.92
C GLU A 51 12.33 -11.50 14.67
N ALA A 52 11.99 -11.01 13.48
CA ALA A 52 12.55 -11.51 12.21
C ALA A 52 14.00 -11.08 11.96
N GLY A 53 14.62 -10.30 12.88
CA GLY A 53 16.01 -9.85 12.79
C GLY A 53 16.23 -8.53 12.02
N ALA A 54 15.17 -7.86 11.59
CA ALA A 54 15.26 -6.59 10.88
C ALA A 54 15.15 -5.38 11.83
N ARG A 55 15.70 -4.23 11.44
CA ARG A 55 15.46 -2.96 12.14
C ARG A 55 14.07 -2.45 11.80
N CYS A 56 13.39 -1.82 12.77
CA CYS A 56 12.06 -1.28 12.58
C CYS A 56 11.82 0.01 13.35
N VAL A 57 11.10 0.93 12.72
CA VAL A 57 10.52 2.12 13.35
C VAL A 57 9.04 2.23 13.02
N ALA A 58 8.20 2.47 14.03
CA ALA A 58 6.79 2.82 13.83
C ALA A 58 6.65 4.36 13.88
N VAL A 59 6.00 4.94 12.87
CA VAL A 59 5.83 6.40 12.75
C VAL A 59 4.36 6.73 12.52
N GLN A 60 3.81 7.61 13.34
CA GLN A 60 2.46 8.13 13.13
C GLN A 60 2.46 9.11 11.94
N VAL A 61 1.57 8.88 10.98
CA VAL A 61 1.48 9.66 9.74
C VAL A 61 0.06 9.65 9.19
N ASP A 62 -0.51 10.81 8.94
CA ASP A 62 -1.64 10.95 8.00
C ASP A 62 -1.05 11.27 6.61
N THR A 63 -1.12 10.31 5.69
CA THR A 63 -0.52 10.46 4.35
C THR A 63 -1.15 11.58 3.53
N SER A 64 -2.35 12.05 3.89
CA SER A 64 -2.99 13.20 3.24
C SER A 64 -2.39 14.56 3.64
N VAL A 65 -1.46 14.57 4.62
CA VAL A 65 -0.79 15.77 5.14
C VAL A 65 0.68 15.76 4.76
N GLU A 66 1.10 16.71 3.90
CA GLU A 66 2.48 16.76 3.37
C GLU A 66 3.54 16.80 4.48
N ALA A 67 3.34 17.63 5.52
CA ALA A 67 4.29 17.73 6.63
C ALA A 67 4.43 16.41 7.42
N ASP A 68 3.38 15.60 7.49
CA ASP A 68 3.43 14.28 8.11
C ASP A 68 4.23 13.30 7.26
N VAL A 69 4.06 13.37 5.93
CA VAL A 69 4.84 12.55 4.99
C VAL A 69 6.31 12.91 5.07
N ASP A 70 6.66 14.21 5.05
CA ASP A 70 8.06 14.64 5.16
C ASP A 70 8.67 14.15 6.49
N ARG A 71 7.98 14.34 7.62
CA ARG A 71 8.42 13.84 8.93
C ARG A 71 8.60 12.31 8.95
N LEU A 72 7.72 11.55 8.29
CA LEU A 72 7.86 10.11 8.17
C LEU A 72 9.19 9.75 7.52
N PHE A 73 9.46 10.29 6.33
CA PHE A 73 10.66 9.96 5.59
C PHE A 73 11.93 10.44 6.30
N ASP A 74 11.93 11.66 6.86
CA ASP A 74 13.07 12.20 7.62
C ASP A 74 13.40 11.32 8.83
N THR A 75 12.37 10.89 9.59
CA THR A 75 12.55 9.96 10.72
C THR A 75 13.11 8.61 10.28
N VAL A 76 12.65 8.08 9.14
CA VAL A 76 13.12 6.80 8.62
C VAL A 76 14.57 6.92 8.13
N GLU A 77 14.90 7.98 7.39
CA GLU A 77 16.25 8.21 6.87
C GLU A 77 17.27 8.41 8.02
N GLU A 78 16.86 9.08 9.11
CA GLU A 78 17.69 9.25 10.30
C GLU A 78 17.93 7.93 11.04
N ARG A 79 16.90 7.10 11.21
CA ARG A 79 16.97 5.90 12.08
C ARG A 79 17.38 4.64 11.37
N LEU A 80 16.98 4.45 10.13
CA LEU A 80 17.21 3.23 9.36
C LEU A 80 18.19 3.43 8.20
N GLY A 81 18.33 4.65 7.73
CA GLY A 81 19.11 5.01 6.55
C GLY A 81 18.25 5.30 5.34
N PRO A 82 18.86 5.51 4.19
CA PRO A 82 18.17 5.96 2.99
C PRO A 82 17.05 5.03 2.54
N VAL A 83 15.86 5.58 2.28
CA VAL A 83 14.70 4.81 1.81
C VAL A 83 14.94 4.31 0.39
N THR A 84 14.94 2.99 0.20
CA THR A 84 15.06 2.31 -1.10
C THR A 84 13.76 1.68 -1.56
N GLY A 85 12.79 1.53 -0.67
CA GLY A 85 11.49 0.93 -0.95
C GLY A 85 10.34 1.75 -0.40
N LEU A 86 9.23 1.81 -1.16
CA LEU A 86 7.97 2.38 -0.71
C LEU A 86 6.81 1.47 -1.08
N VAL A 87 5.99 1.11 -0.09
CA VAL A 87 4.70 0.46 -0.32
C VAL A 87 3.58 1.44 0.08
N ASN A 88 2.90 2.00 -0.91
CA ASN A 88 1.72 2.83 -0.73
C ASN A 88 0.50 1.94 -0.48
N ASN A 89 0.28 1.56 0.78
CA ASN A 89 -0.83 0.67 1.17
C ASN A 89 -1.94 1.42 1.93
N ALA A 90 -1.67 2.58 2.52
CA ALA A 90 -2.70 3.36 3.20
C ALA A 90 -3.91 3.62 2.28
N GLY A 91 -5.11 3.36 2.80
CA GLY A 91 -6.34 3.56 2.04
C GLY A 91 -7.60 3.40 2.87
N VAL A 92 -8.65 4.06 2.45
CA VAL A 92 -10.00 4.02 3.03
C VAL A 92 -11.03 3.90 1.91
N THR A 93 -12.17 3.26 2.20
CA THR A 93 -13.26 3.10 1.23
C THR A 93 -14.34 4.19 1.35
N GLY A 94 -14.45 4.79 2.54
CA GLY A 94 -15.65 5.50 2.93
C GLY A 94 -16.82 4.52 3.22
N PRO A 95 -18.00 5.04 3.60
CA PRO A 95 -19.22 4.25 3.75
C PRO A 95 -19.65 3.61 2.41
N LEU A 96 -20.30 2.43 2.51
CA LEU A 96 -20.90 1.77 1.36
C LEU A 96 -22.19 2.50 0.95
N GLY A 97 -22.42 2.65 -0.35
CA GLY A 97 -23.63 3.26 -0.86
C GLY A 97 -23.54 3.77 -2.30
N ARG A 98 -24.66 4.28 -2.78
CA ARG A 98 -24.72 4.93 -4.10
C ARG A 98 -24.05 6.29 -4.03
N LEU A 99 -23.40 6.71 -5.12
CA LEU A 99 -22.73 8.00 -5.18
C LEU A 99 -23.67 9.18 -4.92
N ALA A 100 -24.94 9.07 -5.34
CA ALA A 100 -25.94 10.11 -5.14
C ALA A 100 -26.22 10.41 -3.65
N ASP A 101 -25.98 9.44 -2.77
CA ASP A 101 -26.26 9.51 -1.33
C ASP A 101 -24.98 9.74 -0.50
N ALA A 102 -23.82 9.83 -1.15
CA ALA A 102 -22.54 9.95 -0.47
C ALA A 102 -22.33 11.36 0.11
N ASP A 103 -21.84 11.44 1.36
CA ASP A 103 -21.44 12.70 1.95
C ASP A 103 -20.19 13.26 1.23
N PRO A 104 -20.20 14.54 0.81
CA PRO A 104 -19.05 15.17 0.19
C PRO A 104 -17.77 15.15 1.06
N ALA A 105 -17.88 15.12 2.39
CA ALA A 105 -16.73 15.00 3.27
C ALA A 105 -16.07 13.62 3.17
N ASP A 106 -16.88 12.55 3.07
CA ASP A 106 -16.37 11.20 2.84
C ASP A 106 -15.69 11.07 1.47
N LEU A 107 -16.29 11.67 0.42
CA LEU A 107 -15.67 11.70 -0.90
C LEU A 107 -14.30 12.37 -0.88
N ARG A 108 -14.19 13.55 -0.23
CA ARG A 108 -12.90 14.24 -0.05
C ARG A 108 -11.91 13.37 0.71
N ARG A 109 -12.33 12.78 1.84
CA ARG A 109 -11.45 11.92 2.65
C ARG A 109 -10.89 10.75 1.86
N VAL A 110 -11.72 10.11 1.01
CA VAL A 110 -11.27 8.99 0.15
C VAL A 110 -10.26 9.47 -0.88
N VAL A 111 -10.48 10.63 -1.51
CA VAL A 111 -9.53 11.21 -2.47
C VAL A 111 -8.23 11.61 -1.78
N ASP A 112 -8.32 12.28 -0.64
CA ASP A 112 -7.17 12.79 0.11
C ASP A 112 -6.26 11.64 0.57
N VAL A 113 -6.83 10.57 1.12
CA VAL A 113 -6.02 9.44 1.58
C VAL A 113 -5.50 8.59 0.44
N ASN A 114 -6.40 8.15 -0.47
CA ASN A 114 -6.06 7.12 -1.45
C ASN A 114 -5.25 7.66 -2.63
N LEU A 115 -5.51 8.90 -3.04
CA LEU A 115 -4.84 9.50 -4.18
C LEU A 115 -3.79 10.54 -3.77
N LEU A 116 -4.19 11.60 -3.06
CA LEU A 116 -3.23 12.64 -2.66
C LEU A 116 -2.14 12.05 -1.76
N GLY A 117 -2.49 11.22 -0.79
CA GLY A 117 -1.50 10.54 0.07
C GLY A 117 -0.52 9.67 -0.70
N THR A 118 -1.00 8.91 -1.70
CA THR A 118 -0.14 8.12 -2.59
C THR A 118 0.78 9.03 -3.42
N LEU A 119 0.27 10.15 -3.93
CA LEU A 119 1.07 11.15 -4.67
C LEU A 119 2.16 11.77 -3.79
N LEU A 120 1.83 12.19 -2.57
CA LEU A 120 2.78 12.83 -1.65
C LEU A 120 3.90 11.87 -1.25
N CYS A 121 3.56 10.64 -0.85
CA CYS A 121 4.56 9.62 -0.50
C CYS A 121 5.44 9.26 -1.70
N SER A 122 4.84 9.06 -2.88
CA SER A 122 5.60 8.75 -4.10
C SER A 122 6.53 9.90 -4.50
N ARG A 123 6.06 11.16 -4.42
CA ARG A 123 6.88 12.35 -4.68
C ARG A 123 8.08 12.44 -3.73
N ARG A 124 7.88 12.19 -2.43
CA ARG A 124 8.98 12.23 -1.44
C ARG A 124 9.99 11.11 -1.69
N ALA A 125 9.52 9.89 -1.95
CA ALA A 125 10.37 8.75 -2.28
C ALA A 125 11.14 8.97 -3.59
N ALA A 126 10.47 9.42 -4.66
CA ALA A 126 11.07 9.64 -5.96
C ALA A 126 12.28 10.59 -5.88
N ARG A 127 12.19 11.68 -5.10
CA ARG A 127 13.30 12.64 -4.93
C ARG A 127 14.58 11.98 -4.40
N SER A 128 14.50 11.11 -3.41
CA SER A 128 15.68 10.45 -2.87
C SER A 128 16.12 9.24 -3.72
N MET A 129 15.19 8.51 -4.32
CA MET A 129 15.47 7.34 -5.15
C MET A 129 16.14 7.72 -6.47
N THR A 130 15.66 8.77 -7.17
CA THR A 130 16.26 9.23 -8.44
C THR A 130 17.68 9.76 -8.23
N ALA A 131 17.92 10.52 -7.16
CA ALA A 131 19.27 11.02 -6.84
C ALA A 131 20.28 9.88 -6.62
N ARG A 132 19.83 8.70 -6.17
CA ARG A 132 20.66 7.52 -5.92
C ARG A 132 20.62 6.51 -7.04
N ARG A 133 19.75 6.70 -8.02
CA ARG A 133 19.49 5.79 -9.16
C ARG A 133 19.13 4.36 -8.69
N ASP A 134 18.41 4.27 -7.59
CA ASP A 134 18.01 3.00 -6.97
C ASP A 134 16.72 3.18 -6.16
N GLY A 135 15.71 2.37 -6.45
CA GLY A 135 14.46 2.38 -5.70
C GLY A 135 13.34 1.52 -6.30
N VAL A 136 12.42 1.14 -5.43
CA VAL A 136 11.21 0.40 -5.82
C VAL A 136 9.99 1.00 -5.13
N ILE A 137 8.96 1.31 -5.90
CA ILE A 137 7.66 1.75 -5.41
C ILE A 137 6.61 0.69 -5.78
N VAL A 138 5.84 0.22 -4.80
CA VAL A 138 4.68 -0.65 -5.04
C VAL A 138 3.43 0.02 -4.48
N ASN A 139 2.46 0.28 -5.36
CA ASN A 139 1.18 0.85 -5.00
C ASN A 139 0.14 -0.25 -4.75
N VAL A 140 -0.63 -0.15 -3.68
CA VAL A 140 -1.78 -1.03 -3.45
C VAL A 140 -3.02 -0.39 -4.07
N SER A 141 -3.35 -0.85 -5.27
CA SER A 141 -4.57 -0.52 -6.01
C SER A 141 -5.75 -1.39 -5.53
N SER A 142 -6.63 -1.78 -6.41
CA SER A 142 -7.76 -2.69 -6.14
C SER A 142 -8.33 -3.24 -7.44
N ALA A 143 -8.89 -4.44 -7.42
CA ALA A 143 -9.74 -4.95 -8.51
C ALA A 143 -10.92 -4.02 -8.79
N ALA A 144 -11.37 -3.23 -7.80
CA ALA A 144 -12.40 -2.20 -7.95
C ALA A 144 -12.07 -1.17 -9.03
N ALA A 145 -10.79 -0.87 -9.27
CA ALA A 145 -10.33 0.08 -10.29
C ALA A 145 -10.89 -0.23 -11.69
N THR A 146 -11.03 -1.51 -12.04
CA THR A 146 -11.55 -1.96 -13.32
C THR A 146 -12.99 -2.48 -13.26
N LEU A 147 -13.47 -2.89 -12.07
CA LEU A 147 -14.84 -3.36 -11.87
C LEU A 147 -15.83 -2.24 -11.61
N GLY A 148 -15.34 -1.04 -11.23
CA GLY A 148 -16.16 0.15 -10.98
C GLY A 148 -16.97 0.11 -9.69
N SER A 149 -17.23 -1.07 -9.10
CA SER A 149 -17.98 -1.29 -7.85
C SER A 149 -19.30 -0.52 -7.75
N PRO A 150 -20.22 -0.70 -8.73
CA PRO A 150 -21.49 0.02 -8.78
C PRO A 150 -22.36 -0.33 -7.56
N GLY A 151 -22.98 0.71 -6.96
CA GLY A 151 -23.83 0.56 -5.78
C GLY A 151 -23.10 0.43 -4.45
N ASP A 152 -21.80 0.19 -4.47
CA ASP A 152 -20.96 0.02 -3.28
C ASP A 152 -20.11 1.27 -2.98
N TYR A 153 -19.11 1.55 -3.83
CA TYR A 153 -18.14 2.63 -3.62
C TYR A 153 -17.44 3.07 -4.91
N VAL A 154 -18.20 3.58 -5.90
CA VAL A 154 -17.64 4.04 -7.18
C VAL A 154 -16.54 5.11 -7.01
N HIS A 155 -16.63 5.95 -6.00
CA HIS A 155 -15.63 6.95 -5.65
C HIS A 155 -14.29 6.32 -5.23
N TYR A 156 -14.32 5.25 -4.44
CA TYR A 156 -13.11 4.47 -4.12
C TYR A 156 -12.51 3.83 -5.38
N ALA A 157 -13.35 3.21 -6.22
CA ALA A 157 -12.91 2.61 -7.48
C ALA A 157 -12.20 3.64 -8.37
N ALA A 158 -12.74 4.87 -8.45
CA ALA A 158 -12.13 5.97 -9.18
C ALA A 158 -10.74 6.34 -8.65
N THR A 159 -10.55 6.41 -7.30
CA THR A 159 -9.23 6.68 -6.74
C THR A 159 -8.22 5.56 -7.05
N LYS A 160 -8.66 4.30 -7.05
CA LYS A 160 -7.78 3.16 -7.36
C LYS A 160 -7.42 3.08 -8.85
N ALA A 161 -8.35 3.47 -9.74
CA ALA A 161 -8.05 3.64 -11.16
C ALA A 161 -7.01 4.78 -11.40
N ALA A 162 -7.12 5.87 -10.64
CA ALA A 162 -6.11 6.94 -10.68
C ALA A 162 -4.73 6.45 -10.19
N VAL A 163 -4.67 5.57 -9.19
CA VAL A 163 -3.42 4.93 -8.71
C VAL A 163 -2.82 4.03 -9.81
N ASP A 164 -3.64 3.31 -10.58
CA ASP A 164 -3.15 2.51 -11.71
C ASP A 164 -2.51 3.41 -12.79
N ALA A 165 -3.18 4.53 -13.14
CA ALA A 165 -2.64 5.51 -14.08
C ALA A 165 -1.34 6.16 -13.56
N LEU A 166 -1.29 6.53 -12.27
CA LEU A 166 -0.11 7.05 -11.60
C LEU A 166 1.06 6.05 -11.69
N THR A 167 0.79 4.77 -11.43
CA THR A 167 1.80 3.70 -11.48
C THR A 167 2.46 3.63 -12.86
N LEU A 168 1.65 3.64 -13.91
CA LEU A 168 2.16 3.61 -15.29
C LEU A 168 2.95 4.88 -15.64
N GLY A 169 2.45 6.06 -15.21
CA GLY A 169 3.12 7.35 -15.46
C GLY A 169 4.49 7.41 -14.77
N LEU A 170 4.53 7.12 -13.46
CA LEU A 170 5.77 7.14 -12.69
C LEU A 170 6.78 6.07 -13.16
N ALA A 171 6.32 4.89 -13.58
CA ALA A 171 7.21 3.86 -14.11
C ALA A 171 7.99 4.36 -15.35
N LYS A 172 7.34 5.12 -16.23
CA LYS A 172 7.96 5.71 -17.41
C LYS A 172 8.86 6.90 -17.06
N GLU A 173 8.45 7.72 -16.10
CA GLU A 173 9.17 8.91 -15.67
C GLU A 173 10.46 8.55 -14.93
N LEU A 174 10.38 7.58 -13.98
CA LEU A 174 11.48 7.22 -13.07
C LEU A 174 12.35 6.06 -13.58
N GLY A 175 11.89 5.33 -14.60
CA GLY A 175 12.62 4.20 -15.17
C GLY A 175 14.03 4.56 -15.67
N PRO A 176 14.25 5.68 -16.38
CA PRO A 176 15.59 6.14 -16.77
C PRO A 176 16.55 6.39 -15.59
N ASP A 177 15.98 6.64 -14.39
CA ASP A 177 16.72 6.85 -13.17
C ASP A 177 16.90 5.57 -12.32
N GLY A 178 16.56 4.39 -12.88
CA GLY A 178 16.76 3.11 -12.22
C GLY A 178 15.71 2.79 -11.14
N VAL A 179 14.58 3.51 -11.11
CA VAL A 179 13.50 3.28 -10.14
C VAL A 179 12.36 2.51 -10.81
N ARG A 180 11.95 1.40 -10.17
CA ARG A 180 10.80 0.61 -10.64
C ARG A 180 9.52 1.02 -9.90
N VAL A 181 8.41 1.12 -10.61
CA VAL A 181 7.11 1.45 -10.03
C VAL A 181 6.06 0.46 -10.54
N ASN A 182 5.43 -0.28 -9.63
CA ASN A 182 4.39 -1.25 -9.95
C ASN A 182 3.20 -1.10 -9.01
N ALA A 183 2.11 -1.79 -9.30
CA ALA A 183 0.97 -1.91 -8.40
C ALA A 183 0.56 -3.37 -8.22
N VAL A 184 -0.03 -3.66 -7.06
CA VAL A 184 -0.89 -4.84 -6.87
C VAL A 184 -2.34 -4.39 -6.80
N ALA A 185 -3.25 -5.15 -7.40
CA ALA A 185 -4.68 -4.92 -7.37
C ALA A 185 -5.40 -6.08 -6.65
N PRO A 186 -5.55 -6.00 -5.31
CA PRO A 186 -6.24 -7.03 -4.54
C PRO A 186 -7.72 -7.12 -4.91
N GLY A 187 -8.27 -8.34 -4.84
CA GLY A 187 -9.71 -8.58 -4.85
C GLY A 187 -10.32 -8.38 -3.47
N ILE A 188 -11.22 -9.28 -3.10
CA ILE A 188 -11.79 -9.33 -1.75
C ILE A 188 -10.82 -10.10 -0.86
N ILE A 189 -10.21 -9.39 0.09
CA ILE A 189 -9.23 -9.93 1.03
C ILE A 189 -9.81 -9.90 2.43
N ASP A 190 -9.68 -10.98 3.16
CA ASP A 190 -10.14 -11.07 4.55
C ASP A 190 -9.25 -10.19 5.44
N THR A 191 -9.80 -9.02 5.81
CA THR A 191 -9.14 -8.00 6.62
C THR A 191 -10.18 -7.17 7.37
N GLU A 192 -9.74 -6.44 8.40
CA GLU A 192 -10.57 -5.54 9.19
C GLU A 192 -11.17 -4.37 8.38
N MET A 193 -10.71 -4.15 7.16
CA MET A 193 -11.24 -3.11 6.26
C MET A 193 -12.74 -3.28 6.04
N HIS A 194 -13.23 -4.52 5.93
CA HIS A 194 -14.66 -4.80 5.75
C HIS A 194 -15.49 -4.37 6.96
N ALA A 195 -14.99 -4.57 8.17
CA ALA A 195 -15.65 -4.09 9.38
C ALA A 195 -15.68 -2.55 9.44
N THR A 196 -14.60 -1.88 9.04
CA THR A 196 -14.53 -0.39 9.05
C THR A 196 -15.46 0.27 8.03
N MET A 197 -15.83 -0.41 6.96
CA MET A 197 -16.82 0.08 5.98
C MET A 197 -18.27 -0.26 6.36
N GLY A 198 -18.49 -0.91 7.52
CA GLY A 198 -19.83 -1.28 8.01
C GLY A 198 -20.31 -2.66 7.56
N ASP A 199 -19.46 -3.49 6.97
CA ASP A 199 -19.82 -4.81 6.44
C ASP A 199 -18.81 -5.91 6.78
N PRO A 200 -18.73 -6.34 8.07
CA PRO A 200 -17.72 -7.31 8.51
C PRO A 200 -17.86 -8.70 7.85
N GLY A 201 -19.07 -9.08 7.42
CA GLY A 201 -19.34 -10.37 6.74
C GLY A 201 -19.14 -10.35 5.23
N ARG A 202 -18.66 -9.23 4.64
CA ARG A 202 -18.56 -9.06 3.19
C ARG A 202 -17.66 -10.11 2.52
N ALA A 203 -16.52 -10.41 3.12
CA ALA A 203 -15.56 -11.35 2.54
C ALA A 203 -16.18 -12.74 2.35
N GLU A 204 -16.89 -13.24 3.37
CA GLU A 204 -17.54 -14.54 3.31
C GLU A 204 -18.69 -14.56 2.31
N ARG A 205 -19.59 -13.56 2.36
CA ARG A 205 -20.73 -13.47 1.43
C ARG A 205 -20.33 -13.36 -0.03
N ALA A 206 -19.19 -12.77 -0.32
CA ALA A 206 -18.69 -12.63 -1.68
C ALA A 206 -18.02 -13.91 -2.22
N SER A 207 -17.63 -14.85 -1.37
CA SER A 207 -16.92 -16.08 -1.74
C SER A 207 -17.52 -16.82 -2.93
N PRO A 208 -18.85 -17.01 -3.03
CA PRO A 208 -19.46 -17.69 -4.18
C PRO A 208 -19.27 -16.97 -5.52
N THR A 209 -18.96 -15.65 -5.52
CA THR A 209 -18.76 -14.84 -6.72
C THR A 209 -17.29 -14.80 -7.17
N ILE A 210 -16.38 -15.30 -6.34
CA ILE A 210 -14.94 -15.37 -6.62
C ILE A 210 -14.67 -16.70 -7.33
N PRO A 211 -13.98 -16.71 -8.47
CA PRO A 211 -13.65 -17.97 -9.16
C PRO A 211 -12.93 -18.99 -8.27
N LEU A 212 -11.99 -18.59 -7.41
CA LEU A 212 -11.34 -19.46 -6.42
C LEU A 212 -12.20 -19.81 -5.20
N ARG A 213 -13.47 -19.37 -5.15
CA ARG A 213 -14.48 -19.71 -4.14
C ARG A 213 -14.11 -19.39 -2.70
N ARG A 214 -13.18 -18.47 -2.49
CA ARG A 214 -12.79 -17.96 -1.16
C ARG A 214 -12.28 -16.53 -1.24
N PRO A 215 -12.31 -15.75 -0.16
CA PRO A 215 -11.56 -14.51 -0.08
C PRO A 215 -10.05 -14.80 -0.12
N GLY A 216 -9.26 -13.83 -0.53
CA GLY A 216 -7.80 -13.88 -0.39
C GLY A 216 -7.39 -13.59 1.05
N LEU A 217 -6.17 -13.97 1.40
CA LEU A 217 -5.53 -13.65 2.67
C LEU A 217 -4.56 -12.47 2.49
N ALA A 218 -4.37 -11.68 3.53
CA ALA A 218 -3.41 -10.57 3.52
C ALA A 218 -1.99 -11.03 3.12
N GLY A 219 -1.57 -12.21 3.58
CA GLY A 219 -0.27 -12.81 3.22
C GLY A 219 -0.13 -13.13 1.73
N GLU A 220 -1.22 -13.46 1.02
CA GLU A 220 -1.16 -13.72 -0.43
C GLU A 220 -0.88 -12.42 -1.22
N VAL A 221 -1.44 -11.30 -0.75
CA VAL A 221 -1.14 -9.98 -1.33
C VAL A 221 0.28 -9.53 -0.97
N ALA A 222 0.69 -9.74 0.30
CA ALA A 222 2.03 -9.42 0.77
C ALA A 222 3.11 -10.19 -0.01
N ALA A 223 2.87 -11.46 -0.39
CA ALA A 223 3.78 -12.24 -1.22
C ALA A 223 3.98 -11.61 -2.61
N ALA A 224 2.91 -11.12 -3.24
CA ALA A 224 2.99 -10.44 -4.53
C ALA A 224 3.74 -9.09 -4.41
N ILE A 225 3.48 -8.31 -3.33
CA ILE A 225 4.21 -7.08 -3.04
C ILE A 225 5.70 -7.38 -2.87
N ALA A 226 6.06 -8.37 -2.05
CA ALA A 226 7.45 -8.74 -1.78
C ALA A 226 8.18 -9.17 -3.06
N TRP A 227 7.54 -9.94 -3.94
CA TRP A 227 8.13 -10.27 -5.23
C TRP A 227 8.40 -9.01 -6.08
N LEU A 228 7.44 -8.07 -6.17
CA LEU A 228 7.64 -6.82 -6.91
C LEU A 228 8.76 -5.95 -6.29
N MET A 229 8.96 -6.04 -4.97
CA MET A 229 10.05 -5.34 -4.25
C MET A 229 11.41 -5.98 -4.48
N SER A 230 11.46 -7.26 -4.85
CA SER A 230 12.69 -8.03 -4.98
C SER A 230 13.44 -7.82 -6.31
N ALA A 231 14.68 -8.31 -6.38
CA ALA A 231 15.48 -8.34 -7.60
C ALA A 231 14.92 -9.30 -8.68
N GLU A 232 14.10 -10.27 -8.30
CA GLU A 232 13.44 -11.19 -9.25
C GLU A 232 12.50 -10.45 -10.20
N ALA A 233 11.94 -9.29 -9.75
CA ALA A 233 11.11 -8.42 -10.56
C ALA A 233 11.90 -7.31 -11.28
N SER A 234 13.22 -7.47 -11.50
CA SER A 234 14.11 -6.43 -12.03
C SER A 234 13.72 -5.88 -13.41
N TYR A 235 13.01 -6.65 -14.22
CA TYR A 235 12.51 -6.21 -15.53
C TYR A 235 11.00 -5.89 -15.52
N THR A 236 10.40 -5.74 -14.32
CA THR A 236 8.98 -5.44 -14.14
C THR A 236 8.81 -4.01 -13.63
N THR A 237 8.26 -3.12 -14.46
CA THR A 237 7.87 -1.76 -14.10
C THR A 237 6.64 -1.33 -14.89
N GLY A 238 5.76 -0.53 -14.32
CA GLY A 238 4.49 -0.11 -14.91
C GLY A 238 3.39 -1.19 -14.90
N ALA A 239 3.62 -2.31 -14.25
CA ALA A 239 2.64 -3.40 -14.16
C ALA A 239 1.62 -3.17 -13.04
N VAL A 240 0.38 -3.60 -13.28
CA VAL A 240 -0.67 -3.75 -12.26
C VAL A 240 -0.96 -5.25 -12.11
N LEU A 241 -0.40 -5.85 -11.07
CA LEU A 241 -0.55 -7.28 -10.80
C LEU A 241 -1.84 -7.54 -10.03
N ARG A 242 -2.77 -8.25 -10.65
CA ARG A 242 -4.05 -8.59 -10.03
C ARG A 242 -3.91 -9.79 -9.09
N VAL A 243 -4.28 -9.61 -7.81
CA VAL A 243 -4.31 -10.66 -6.77
C VAL A 243 -5.74 -10.77 -6.26
N SER A 244 -6.62 -11.39 -7.04
CA SER A 244 -8.07 -11.25 -6.86
C SER A 244 -8.86 -12.57 -6.94
N GLY A 245 -8.17 -13.71 -6.99
CA GLY A 245 -8.85 -15.01 -7.09
C GLY A 245 -9.64 -15.20 -8.39
N GLY A 246 -9.29 -14.45 -9.46
CA GLY A 246 -9.93 -14.52 -10.79
C GLY A 246 -11.01 -13.46 -11.06
N ARG A 247 -11.21 -12.51 -10.13
CA ARG A 247 -12.13 -11.35 -10.32
C ARG A 247 -11.51 -10.28 -11.19
#